data_6daa9158c6377f42e01916caf48355b5
#
_entry.id   6daa9158c6377f42e01916caf48355b5
#
_cell.length_a   1.000
_cell.length_b   1.000
_cell.length_c   1.000
_cell.angle_alpha   90.00
_cell.angle_beta   90.00
_cell.angle_gamma   90.00
#
_symmetry.space_group_name_H-M   'P 1'
#
loop_
_entity.id
_entity.type
_entity.pdbx_description
1 polymer ?
#
loop_
_entity_poly.entity_id
_entity_poly.type
_entity_poly.pdbx_seq_one_letter_code
_entity_poly.pdbx_strand_id
1 'polypeptide(L)'
;MAEENKAQAELKTDKPIDTNIYVKNNGDLGLGEDALEFADVVSALRIPDVPSRLVVTEQVVTGPGGGIAVGPKVWTDEDNHVQIGNGDLYFADGSYTVIKAEAAANSPIFTTTSDIAKVTVEPGATLVLGDLQEPGDYSIVSGFVTTGNEDESGWIGGWIAKDNLYALAQQGTGLEWILTLHHDPANIWVNAQLADVRTLYPDIVIPNNVNKALNGPCSGGADEQLICKILKDKTAGRDVKTKLLNSVVMIGQASGALSITNDLADSTTDSVEKHLSFRDYGYANGMLKDYSGLHLWADLLGTRLKTKDLDGAGNMNGGFRAYSGGFILGADHQFAAMPDVRAGLAFSFQKGKADSLGDYIATRNKFSQWMIHGYVAKDFDNDLNWISSINVGQNVSKASQSLPLWSGFDRSDARIKNTVANVATKLEKNIQLSENVHIVPHAGLRWMRTHTQGYTTKLNGQSAFRYGSTSTNLLQVPLGVGVEAEASIGDWRIRPQADLTLVYSIGNLKNSTTVSGVTVGELDSMSNQFAGRFSSKLQAGIQVERKGVSGGLQFGLTKGSAGKLDAAVKLEGRYRF
;
A
#
# COMPACT_ATOMS: atom_id res chain seq x y z
N MET A 1 10.12 -12.46 -52.08
CA MET A 1 10.48 -12.78 -50.70
C MET A 1 11.75 -13.61 -50.78
N ALA A 2 12.90 -12.99 -50.61
CA ALA A 2 14.16 -13.71 -50.52
C ALA A 2 14.24 -14.27 -49.09
N GLU A 3 14.26 -15.57 -48.94
CA GLU A 3 14.69 -16.21 -47.71
C GLU A 3 16.15 -15.81 -47.48
N GLU A 4 16.41 -14.99 -46.50
CA GLU A 4 17.75 -14.77 -45.97
C GLU A 4 18.20 -16.10 -45.37
N ASN A 5 19.03 -16.82 -46.08
CA ASN A 5 19.75 -17.97 -45.57
C ASN A 5 20.72 -17.47 -44.48
N LYS A 6 20.30 -17.54 -43.23
CA LYS A 6 21.21 -17.38 -42.08
C LYS A 6 22.17 -18.57 -42.11
N ALA A 7 23.43 -18.30 -42.32
CA ALA A 7 24.45 -19.33 -42.23
C ALA A 7 24.65 -19.70 -40.77
N GLN A 8 24.48 -20.96 -40.45
CA GLN A 8 24.65 -21.51 -39.10
C GLN A 8 25.88 -22.43 -39.11
N ALA A 9 26.78 -22.26 -38.16
CA ALA A 9 27.96 -23.10 -37.98
C ALA A 9 27.91 -23.80 -36.60
N GLU A 10 27.97 -25.11 -36.61
CA GLU A 10 28.07 -25.96 -35.45
C GLU A 10 29.49 -26.47 -35.29
N LEU A 11 30.13 -26.20 -34.14
CA LEU A 11 31.50 -26.65 -33.85
C LEU A 11 31.43 -27.77 -32.80
N LYS A 12 31.74 -28.98 -33.23
CA LYS A 12 31.89 -30.17 -32.40
C LYS A 12 33.32 -30.66 -32.47
N THR A 13 34.14 -30.27 -31.49
CA THR A 13 35.53 -30.74 -31.43
C THR A 13 36.07 -30.75 -30.02
N ASP A 14 36.79 -31.79 -29.69
CA ASP A 14 37.59 -31.97 -28.47
C ASP A 14 39.08 -31.71 -28.71
N LYS A 15 39.43 -31.23 -29.91
CA LYS A 15 40.81 -30.95 -30.29
C LYS A 15 40.99 -29.46 -30.57
N PRO A 16 42.22 -28.94 -30.40
CA PRO A 16 42.54 -27.59 -30.82
C PRO A 16 42.19 -27.34 -32.27
N ILE A 17 41.56 -26.23 -32.57
CA ILE A 17 41.30 -25.73 -33.91
C ILE A 17 42.51 -24.88 -34.30
N ASP A 18 43.27 -25.36 -35.26
CA ASP A 18 44.52 -24.75 -35.73
C ASP A 18 44.24 -23.86 -36.94
N THR A 19 43.25 -22.99 -36.82
CA THR A 19 42.87 -22.04 -37.87
C THR A 19 42.01 -20.92 -37.31
N ASN A 20 41.88 -19.81 -38.03
CA ASN A 20 40.99 -18.72 -37.68
C ASN A 20 39.53 -19.11 -37.84
N ILE A 21 38.70 -18.73 -36.87
CA ILE A 21 37.26 -18.88 -36.95
C ILE A 21 36.68 -17.52 -37.30
N TYR A 22 35.93 -17.47 -38.42
CA TYR A 22 35.25 -16.25 -38.87
C TYR A 22 33.74 -16.43 -38.82
N VAL A 23 33.06 -15.56 -38.05
CA VAL A 23 31.61 -15.48 -38.02
C VAL A 23 31.20 -14.17 -38.68
N LYS A 24 30.61 -14.24 -39.90
CA LYS A 24 30.30 -13.08 -40.74
C LYS A 24 28.88 -13.14 -41.29
N ASN A 25 28.35 -11.97 -41.70
CA ASN A 25 27.12 -11.87 -42.51
C ASN A 25 25.91 -12.57 -41.87
N ASN A 26 25.53 -12.18 -40.67
CA ASN A 26 24.43 -12.77 -39.89
C ASN A 26 24.63 -14.27 -39.56
N GLY A 27 25.87 -14.75 -39.55
CA GLY A 27 26.20 -16.07 -39.03
C GLY A 27 26.34 -16.01 -37.49
N ASP A 28 25.92 -17.08 -36.84
CA ASP A 28 26.01 -17.22 -35.38
C ASP A 28 26.90 -18.42 -35.04
N LEU A 29 27.70 -18.28 -33.99
CA LEU A 29 28.46 -19.36 -33.39
C LEU A 29 27.90 -19.65 -31.99
N GLY A 30 27.30 -20.80 -31.79
CA GLY A 30 26.76 -21.24 -30.54
C GLY A 30 27.68 -22.22 -29.81
N LEU A 31 27.90 -22.00 -28.53
CA LEU A 31 28.69 -22.84 -27.62
C LEU A 31 27.83 -23.25 -26.42
N GLY A 32 27.54 -24.54 -26.31
CA GLY A 32 26.73 -25.05 -25.22
C GLY A 32 25.24 -25.27 -25.58
N GLU A 33 24.63 -26.23 -24.90
CA GLU A 33 23.32 -26.73 -25.29
C GLU A 33 22.21 -25.68 -25.17
N ASP A 34 22.16 -24.91 -24.16
CA ASP A 34 21.11 -23.91 -23.94
C ASP A 34 21.52 -22.47 -24.22
N ALA A 35 22.65 -22.27 -24.92
CA ALA A 35 23.11 -20.93 -25.27
C ALA A 35 22.11 -20.16 -26.15
N LEU A 36 21.11 -20.83 -26.68
CA LEU A 36 20.28 -20.38 -27.78
C LEU A 36 18.81 -20.10 -27.45
N GLU A 37 18.38 -20.27 -26.20
CA GLU A 37 17.04 -19.86 -25.82
C GLU A 37 16.82 -18.34 -25.77
N PHE A 38 17.79 -17.57 -26.25
CA PHE A 38 17.66 -16.12 -26.46
C PHE A 38 17.12 -15.78 -27.85
N ALA A 39 16.33 -16.67 -28.38
CA ALA A 39 15.86 -16.66 -29.78
C ALA A 39 15.21 -15.37 -30.25
N ASP A 40 14.64 -14.58 -29.33
CA ASP A 40 14.00 -13.30 -29.66
C ASP A 40 15.00 -12.17 -29.92
N VAL A 41 16.28 -12.36 -29.56
CA VAL A 41 17.34 -11.37 -29.73
C VAL A 41 18.40 -11.82 -30.73
N VAL A 42 18.68 -13.10 -30.76
CA VAL A 42 19.72 -13.68 -31.60
C VAL A 42 19.27 -15.03 -32.13
N SER A 43 19.26 -15.19 -33.43
CA SER A 43 19.12 -16.52 -34.04
C SER A 43 20.46 -17.24 -33.97
N ALA A 44 20.81 -17.70 -32.81
CA ALA A 44 22.03 -18.44 -32.62
C ALA A 44 21.80 -19.96 -32.74
N LEU A 45 22.84 -20.71 -33.02
CA LEU A 45 22.78 -22.15 -33.11
C LEU A 45 22.82 -22.86 -31.79
N ARG A 46 21.94 -23.81 -31.59
CA ARG A 46 22.15 -24.83 -30.57
C ARG A 46 23.18 -25.82 -31.05
N ILE A 47 24.19 -26.06 -30.27
CA ILE A 47 25.22 -27.06 -30.51
C ILE A 47 25.09 -28.11 -29.40
N PRO A 48 24.35 -29.19 -29.61
CA PRO A 48 24.29 -30.30 -28.67
C PRO A 48 25.64 -31.00 -28.61
N ASP A 49 25.98 -31.57 -27.47
CA ASP A 49 27.18 -32.39 -27.26
C ASP A 49 28.52 -31.69 -27.60
N VAL A 50 28.59 -30.38 -27.40
CA VAL A 50 29.86 -29.66 -27.56
C VAL A 50 30.77 -29.96 -26.34
N PRO A 51 32.09 -30.10 -26.57
CA PRO A 51 33.03 -30.28 -25.48
C PRO A 51 32.96 -29.10 -24.48
N SER A 52 33.29 -29.36 -23.24
CA SER A 52 33.27 -28.37 -22.19
C SER A 52 34.20 -27.19 -22.45
N ARG A 53 35.11 -27.35 -23.39
CA ARG A 53 36.08 -26.34 -23.77
C ARG A 53 36.31 -26.36 -25.27
N LEU A 54 36.17 -25.19 -25.91
CA LEU A 54 36.57 -24.97 -27.27
C LEU A 54 37.98 -24.34 -27.27
N VAL A 55 38.92 -24.96 -27.91
CA VAL A 55 40.29 -24.45 -28.05
C VAL A 55 40.52 -24.01 -29.49
N VAL A 56 40.87 -22.75 -29.68
CA VAL A 56 41.21 -22.15 -30.97
C VAL A 56 42.66 -21.73 -30.93
N THR A 57 43.45 -22.15 -31.90
CA THR A 57 44.91 -21.89 -31.94
C THR A 57 45.25 -20.54 -32.56
N GLU A 58 44.39 -19.99 -33.43
CA GLU A 58 44.63 -18.71 -34.09
C GLU A 58 43.68 -17.61 -33.63
N GLN A 59 42.66 -17.30 -34.38
CA GLN A 59 41.81 -16.12 -34.13
C GLN A 59 40.32 -16.43 -34.23
N VAL A 60 39.52 -15.80 -33.35
CA VAL A 60 38.07 -15.72 -33.47
C VAL A 60 37.67 -14.33 -33.94
N VAL A 61 36.96 -14.23 -35.03
CA VAL A 61 36.48 -12.97 -35.62
C VAL A 61 34.98 -13.03 -35.79
N THR A 62 34.26 -12.05 -35.23
CA THR A 62 32.84 -11.86 -35.49
C THR A 62 32.63 -10.67 -36.42
N GLY A 63 31.97 -10.90 -37.56
CA GLY A 63 31.65 -9.85 -38.53
C GLY A 63 30.30 -9.19 -38.29
N PRO A 64 29.92 -8.17 -39.10
CA PRO A 64 28.65 -7.49 -38.99
C PRO A 64 27.48 -8.48 -39.08
N GLY A 65 26.55 -8.39 -38.11
CA GLY A 65 25.41 -9.30 -37.97
C GLY A 65 25.76 -10.75 -37.60
N GLY A 66 27.05 -11.05 -37.36
CA GLY A 66 27.48 -12.32 -36.80
C GLY A 66 27.49 -12.27 -35.26
N GLY A 67 27.38 -13.41 -34.62
CA GLY A 67 27.33 -13.48 -33.16
C GLY A 67 27.95 -14.72 -32.57
N ILE A 68 28.31 -14.63 -31.30
CA ILE A 68 28.74 -15.74 -30.47
C ILE A 68 27.76 -15.86 -29.29
N ALA A 69 27.23 -17.07 -29.09
CA ALA A 69 26.40 -17.39 -27.95
C ALA A 69 27.09 -18.45 -27.09
N VAL A 70 27.27 -18.14 -25.79
CA VAL A 70 27.89 -19.04 -24.82
C VAL A 70 26.92 -19.28 -23.65
N GLY A 71 26.63 -20.56 -23.41
CA GLY A 71 25.71 -20.98 -22.31
C GLY A 71 26.40 -21.83 -21.27
N PRO A 72 25.71 -22.13 -20.16
CA PRO A 72 26.17 -23.02 -19.09
C PRO A 72 26.20 -24.39 -19.66
N LYS A 73 26.50 -24.86 -20.50
CA LYS A 73 26.48 -26.04 -21.06
C LYS A 73 26.30 -27.22 -20.20
N VAL A 74 25.66 -28.04 -20.63
CA VAL A 74 25.58 -29.39 -20.17
C VAL A 74 26.94 -29.98 -19.79
N TRP A 75 27.97 -29.18 -19.85
CA TRP A 75 29.32 -29.48 -19.49
C TRP A 75 29.46 -29.63 -18.01
N THR A 76 29.86 -30.78 -17.57
CA THR A 76 30.03 -31.14 -16.20
C THR A 76 31.29 -30.57 -15.58
N ASP A 77 32.14 -30.01 -16.39
CA ASP A 77 33.45 -29.51 -15.97
C ASP A 77 33.48 -27.98 -15.91
N GLU A 78 34.45 -27.45 -15.23
CA GLU A 78 34.60 -26.04 -14.87
C GLU A 78 34.93 -25.14 -16.08
N ASP A 79 35.12 -25.71 -17.28
CA ASP A 79 35.69 -25.02 -18.43
C ASP A 79 34.67 -24.62 -19.50
N ASN A 80 33.69 -23.82 -19.17
CA ASN A 80 32.72 -23.22 -20.10
C ASN A 80 33.34 -22.08 -20.93
N HIS A 81 34.45 -22.27 -21.60
CA HIS A 81 35.13 -21.17 -22.24
C HIS A 81 35.81 -21.52 -23.57
N VAL A 82 36.15 -20.47 -24.31
CA VAL A 82 36.95 -20.53 -25.52
C VAL A 82 38.40 -20.21 -25.18
N GLN A 83 39.30 -21.14 -25.38
CA GLN A 83 40.73 -20.88 -25.27
C GLN A 83 41.33 -20.62 -26.65
N ILE A 84 41.99 -19.46 -26.79
CA ILE A 84 42.65 -19.04 -28.00
C ILE A 84 44.17 -19.20 -27.78
N GLY A 85 44.88 -19.83 -28.73
CA GLY A 85 46.32 -20.03 -28.63
C GLY A 85 47.10 -18.75 -28.89
N ASN A 86 47.60 -18.58 -30.13
CA ASN A 86 48.41 -17.44 -30.51
C ASN A 86 47.70 -16.34 -31.30
N GLY A 87 46.40 -16.47 -31.52
CA GLY A 87 45.60 -15.53 -32.29
C GLY A 87 44.94 -14.44 -31.43
N ASP A 88 44.49 -13.40 -32.09
CA ASP A 88 43.76 -12.29 -31.47
C ASP A 88 42.26 -12.58 -31.40
N LEU A 89 41.59 -11.95 -30.48
CA LEU A 89 40.13 -11.95 -30.35
C LEU A 89 39.58 -10.63 -30.92
N TYR A 90 38.74 -10.74 -31.96
CA TYR A 90 38.24 -9.57 -32.69
C TYR A 90 36.72 -9.58 -32.83
N PHE A 91 36.06 -8.54 -32.34
CA PHE A 91 34.62 -8.30 -32.45
C PHE A 91 34.36 -7.12 -33.39
N ALA A 92 33.85 -7.37 -34.58
CA ALA A 92 33.63 -6.37 -35.61
C ALA A 92 32.41 -5.48 -35.28
N ASP A 93 32.37 -4.31 -35.92
CA ASP A 93 31.22 -3.41 -35.90
C ASP A 93 29.93 -4.17 -36.34
N GLY A 94 28.84 -3.99 -35.55
CA GLY A 94 27.56 -4.69 -35.76
C GLY A 94 27.55 -6.17 -35.40
N SER A 95 28.62 -6.70 -34.78
CA SER A 95 28.62 -8.04 -34.19
C SER A 95 27.94 -8.05 -32.81
N TYR A 96 27.55 -9.23 -32.35
CA TYR A 96 27.04 -9.40 -30.98
C TYR A 96 27.62 -10.65 -30.34
N THR A 97 27.75 -10.59 -29.02
CA THR A 97 28.20 -11.68 -28.15
C THR A 97 27.14 -11.91 -27.10
N VAL A 98 26.52 -13.08 -27.09
CA VAL A 98 25.50 -13.46 -26.10
C VAL A 98 26.11 -14.50 -25.17
N ILE A 99 26.12 -14.19 -23.86
CA ILE A 99 26.71 -15.03 -22.84
C ILE A 99 25.66 -15.27 -21.75
N LYS A 100 25.43 -16.53 -21.38
CA LYS A 100 24.67 -16.81 -20.15
C LYS A 100 25.49 -16.39 -18.93
N ALA A 101 24.89 -15.59 -18.07
CA ALA A 101 25.55 -15.02 -16.90
C ALA A 101 26.19 -16.10 -16.00
N GLU A 102 25.51 -17.26 -15.85
CA GLU A 102 26.02 -18.38 -15.05
C GLU A 102 27.39 -18.88 -15.52
N ALA A 103 27.64 -18.92 -16.82
CA ALA A 103 28.93 -19.33 -17.39
C ALA A 103 30.02 -18.31 -17.04
N ALA A 104 29.75 -17.01 -17.21
CA ALA A 104 30.69 -15.92 -16.94
C ALA A 104 30.94 -15.66 -15.44
N ALA A 105 30.04 -16.09 -14.57
CA ALA A 105 30.19 -15.97 -13.11
C ALA A 105 31.25 -16.92 -12.54
N ASN A 106 31.44 -18.07 -13.21
CA ASN A 106 32.33 -19.12 -12.71
C ASN A 106 33.74 -19.04 -13.29
N SER A 107 33.89 -18.62 -14.55
CA SER A 107 35.18 -18.53 -15.22
C SER A 107 35.16 -17.56 -16.39
N PRO A 108 36.32 -17.03 -16.83
CA PRO A 108 36.39 -16.20 -18.03
C PRO A 108 35.91 -16.97 -19.26
N ILE A 109 35.09 -16.35 -20.09
CA ILE A 109 34.55 -16.98 -21.33
C ILE A 109 35.63 -17.15 -22.38
N PHE A 110 36.46 -16.12 -22.58
CA PHE A 110 37.56 -16.14 -23.55
C PHE A 110 38.89 -16.07 -22.79
N THR A 111 39.77 -17.04 -23.04
CA THR A 111 41.11 -17.09 -22.44
C THR A 111 42.15 -17.29 -23.53
N THR A 112 43.41 -16.90 -23.25
CA THR A 112 44.55 -17.18 -24.13
C THR A 112 45.72 -17.76 -23.39
N THR A 113 46.56 -18.51 -24.08
CA THR A 113 47.85 -18.98 -23.60
C THR A 113 49.01 -18.11 -24.08
N SER A 114 48.75 -17.09 -24.88
CA SER A 114 49.73 -16.22 -25.49
C SER A 114 49.88 -14.90 -24.72
N ASP A 115 51.08 -14.53 -24.36
CA ASP A 115 51.39 -13.26 -23.67
C ASP A 115 51.24 -12.02 -24.59
N ILE A 116 51.00 -12.21 -25.89
CA ILE A 116 50.92 -11.14 -26.89
C ILE A 116 49.58 -11.09 -27.61
N ALA A 117 48.67 -12.04 -27.36
CA ALA A 117 47.33 -12.05 -27.98
C ALA A 117 46.53 -10.83 -27.53
N LYS A 118 45.81 -10.23 -28.50
CA LYS A 118 45.06 -8.98 -28.27
C LYS A 118 43.57 -9.22 -28.37
N VAL A 119 42.80 -8.42 -27.63
CA VAL A 119 41.35 -8.32 -27.86
C VAL A 119 41.01 -6.97 -28.48
N THR A 120 40.20 -6.99 -29.52
CA THR A 120 39.72 -5.81 -30.22
C THR A 120 38.20 -5.85 -30.30
N VAL A 121 37.53 -4.79 -29.86
CA VAL A 121 36.07 -4.63 -29.90
C VAL A 121 35.74 -3.34 -30.63
N GLU A 122 35.22 -3.44 -31.85
CA GLU A 122 34.85 -2.26 -32.65
C GLU A 122 33.61 -1.51 -32.06
N PRO A 123 33.43 -0.22 -32.41
CA PRO A 123 32.41 0.64 -31.78
C PRO A 123 30.98 0.11 -31.84
N GLY A 124 30.58 -0.66 -32.83
CA GLY A 124 29.21 -1.21 -32.92
C GLY A 124 29.05 -2.63 -32.41
N ALA A 125 30.10 -3.23 -31.85
CA ALA A 125 30.02 -4.58 -31.29
C ALA A 125 29.18 -4.55 -29.97
N THR A 126 28.27 -5.51 -29.84
CA THR A 126 27.31 -5.59 -28.70
C THR A 126 27.61 -6.80 -27.84
N LEU A 127 27.63 -6.61 -26.51
CA LEU A 127 27.69 -7.67 -25.52
C LEU A 127 26.36 -7.83 -24.81
N VAL A 128 25.85 -9.05 -24.72
CA VAL A 128 24.59 -9.38 -24.06
C VAL A 128 24.84 -10.43 -23.00
N LEU A 129 24.56 -10.09 -21.74
CA LEU A 129 24.48 -11.05 -20.64
C LEU A 129 23.06 -11.58 -20.53
N GLY A 130 22.87 -12.83 -20.89
CA GLY A 130 21.59 -13.50 -20.81
C GLY A 130 21.38 -14.23 -19.50
N ASP A 131 20.11 -14.38 -19.13
CA ASP A 131 19.67 -15.15 -17.96
C ASP A 131 20.30 -14.66 -16.64
N LEU A 132 20.52 -13.34 -16.54
CA LEU A 132 21.13 -12.70 -15.38
C LEU A 132 20.20 -12.80 -14.18
N GLN A 133 20.64 -13.50 -13.14
CA GLN A 133 19.83 -13.78 -11.93
C GLN A 133 20.36 -13.11 -10.67
N GLU A 134 21.67 -12.95 -10.56
CA GLU A 134 22.32 -12.43 -9.35
C GLU A 134 23.24 -11.25 -9.68
N PRO A 135 23.38 -10.27 -8.78
CA PRO A 135 24.41 -9.24 -8.89
C PRO A 135 25.80 -9.83 -8.70
N GLY A 136 26.76 -9.31 -9.42
CA GLY A 136 28.15 -9.78 -9.29
C GLY A 136 29.01 -9.36 -10.46
N ASP A 137 30.23 -9.88 -10.47
CA ASP A 137 31.21 -9.71 -11.54
C ASP A 137 31.16 -10.93 -12.47
N TYR A 138 31.05 -10.66 -13.76
CA TYR A 138 30.96 -11.65 -14.81
C TYR A 138 32.18 -11.53 -15.71
N SER A 139 33.06 -12.52 -15.66
CA SER A 139 34.34 -12.47 -16.36
C SER A 139 34.18 -12.84 -17.84
N ILE A 140 34.54 -11.93 -18.73
CA ILE A 140 34.35 -12.11 -20.18
C ILE A 140 35.65 -12.55 -20.85
N VAL A 141 36.74 -11.81 -20.62
CA VAL A 141 38.02 -12.05 -21.24
C VAL A 141 39.11 -12.11 -20.19
N SER A 142 40.05 -13.04 -20.30
CA SER A 142 41.22 -13.11 -19.43
C SER A 142 42.47 -13.52 -20.16
N GLY A 143 43.60 -12.92 -19.82
CA GLY A 143 44.93 -13.22 -20.36
C GLY A 143 45.27 -12.46 -21.66
N PHE A 144 44.36 -11.74 -22.27
CA PHE A 144 44.62 -10.96 -23.49
C PHE A 144 45.21 -9.59 -23.14
N VAL A 145 46.03 -9.05 -24.05
CA VAL A 145 46.46 -7.66 -23.98
C VAL A 145 45.29 -6.75 -24.34
N THR A 146 44.77 -6.03 -23.36
CA THR A 146 43.66 -5.09 -23.49
C THR A 146 44.10 -3.63 -23.63
N THR A 147 45.38 -3.34 -23.63
CA THR A 147 45.95 -1.99 -23.67
C THR A 147 46.25 -1.54 -25.08
N GLY A 148 45.45 -0.67 -25.65
CA GLY A 148 45.89 0.37 -26.56
C GLY A 148 46.20 1.63 -25.76
N ASN A 149 47.09 2.51 -26.23
CA ASN A 149 47.31 3.83 -25.65
C ASN A 149 45.99 4.60 -25.60
N GLU A 150 45.84 5.49 -24.61
CA GLU A 150 44.64 6.31 -24.40
C GLU A 150 44.20 7.10 -25.66
N ASP A 151 45.09 7.25 -26.64
CA ASP A 151 44.84 7.94 -27.93
C ASP A 151 44.35 6.99 -29.05
N GLU A 152 44.36 5.68 -28.89
CA GLU A 152 43.77 4.72 -29.83
C GLU A 152 42.39 4.30 -29.33
N SER A 153 41.43 5.19 -29.49
CA SER A 153 40.01 4.95 -29.28
C SER A 153 39.53 3.79 -30.15
N GLY A 154 39.45 2.59 -29.65
CA GLY A 154 38.87 1.52 -30.43
C GLY A 154 38.97 0.11 -29.90
N TRP A 155 39.89 -0.22 -29.03
CA TRP A 155 40.20 -1.62 -28.70
C TRP A 155 39.09 -2.36 -27.94
N ILE A 156 38.43 -1.71 -27.03
CA ILE A 156 37.26 -2.24 -26.31
C ILE A 156 36.10 -1.26 -26.33
N GLY A 157 36.22 -0.21 -27.15
CA GLY A 157 35.29 0.93 -27.19
C GLY A 157 33.85 0.56 -27.50
N GLY A 158 33.67 -0.54 -28.26
CA GLY A 158 32.34 -1.02 -28.59
C GLY A 158 31.51 -1.41 -27.35
N TRP A 159 32.10 -2.12 -26.42
CA TRP A 159 31.40 -2.57 -25.21
C TRP A 159 31.38 -1.52 -24.11
N ILE A 160 32.29 -0.55 -24.13
CA ILE A 160 32.29 0.57 -23.17
C ILE A 160 31.14 1.54 -23.43
N ALA A 161 30.69 1.67 -24.67
CA ALA A 161 29.54 2.47 -25.01
C ALA A 161 28.29 1.88 -24.32
N LYS A 162 27.61 2.69 -23.49
CA LYS A 162 26.43 2.25 -22.70
C LYS A 162 25.33 1.61 -23.54
N ASP A 163 25.27 1.95 -24.83
CA ASP A 163 24.23 1.48 -25.75
C ASP A 163 24.54 0.09 -26.33
N ASN A 164 25.72 -0.45 -26.10
CA ASN A 164 26.16 -1.74 -26.64
C ASN A 164 26.31 -2.83 -25.57
N LEU A 165 26.00 -2.53 -24.33
CA LEU A 165 26.02 -3.48 -23.23
C LEU A 165 24.59 -3.74 -22.74
N TYR A 166 24.07 -4.92 -22.96
CA TYR A 166 22.70 -5.30 -22.61
C TYR A 166 22.65 -6.44 -21.61
N ALA A 167 21.72 -6.36 -20.67
CA ALA A 167 21.25 -7.52 -19.94
C ALA A 167 19.97 -8.01 -20.59
N LEU A 168 19.96 -9.24 -21.06
CA LEU A 168 18.72 -9.97 -21.21
C LEU A 168 18.31 -10.47 -19.82
N ALA A 169 17.81 -9.57 -19.02
CA ALA A 169 17.00 -9.97 -17.88
C ALA A 169 15.78 -10.69 -18.45
N GLN A 170 15.41 -11.81 -17.86
CA GLN A 170 14.18 -12.51 -18.24
C GLN A 170 13.06 -11.49 -18.36
N GLN A 171 12.47 -11.33 -19.55
CA GLN A 171 11.40 -10.37 -19.78
C GLN A 171 10.33 -10.53 -18.69
N GLY A 172 10.00 -9.44 -18.01
CA GLY A 172 8.92 -9.42 -17.03
C GLY A 172 9.31 -9.44 -15.55
N THR A 173 10.59 -9.54 -15.17
CA THR A 173 10.97 -9.46 -13.74
C THR A 173 10.70 -8.08 -13.13
N GLY A 174 10.57 -7.04 -13.95
CA GLY A 174 10.45 -5.66 -13.46
C GLY A 174 11.69 -5.15 -12.73
N LEU A 175 12.78 -5.92 -12.78
CA LEU A 175 14.10 -5.56 -12.27
C LEU A 175 14.94 -5.15 -13.47
N GLU A 176 15.51 -3.96 -13.39
CA GLU A 176 16.46 -3.48 -14.39
C GLU A 176 17.88 -3.67 -13.86
N TRP A 177 18.76 -4.09 -14.74
CA TRP A 177 20.16 -4.27 -14.42
C TRP A 177 20.95 -3.05 -14.86
N ILE A 178 21.87 -2.61 -14.01
CA ILE A 178 22.91 -1.65 -14.36
C ILE A 178 24.16 -2.46 -14.62
N LEU A 179 24.60 -2.45 -15.87
CA LEU A 179 25.81 -3.11 -16.29
C LEU A 179 26.93 -2.09 -16.43
N THR A 180 28.10 -2.40 -15.89
CA THR A 180 29.29 -1.58 -16.01
C THR A 180 30.43 -2.47 -16.49
N LEU A 181 31.01 -2.14 -17.65
CA LEU A 181 32.19 -2.83 -18.14
C LEU A 181 33.42 -2.32 -17.36
N HIS A 182 34.21 -3.25 -16.91
CA HIS A 182 35.50 -3.01 -16.31
C HIS A 182 36.59 -3.72 -17.12
N HIS A 183 37.77 -3.17 -17.14
CA HIS A 183 38.95 -3.81 -17.74
C HIS A 183 40.21 -3.44 -16.98
N ASP A 184 41.19 -4.30 -17.06
CA ASP A 184 42.58 -4.08 -16.68
C ASP A 184 43.47 -4.50 -17.88
N PRO A 185 44.81 -4.42 -17.81
CA PRO A 185 45.69 -4.78 -18.92
C PRO A 185 45.53 -6.22 -19.49
N ALA A 186 44.88 -7.10 -18.75
CA ALA A 186 44.77 -8.51 -19.14
C ALA A 186 43.36 -9.07 -19.09
N ASN A 187 42.40 -8.34 -18.54
CA ASN A 187 41.05 -8.87 -18.27
C ASN A 187 39.97 -7.87 -18.64
N ILE A 188 38.80 -8.40 -19.04
CA ILE A 188 37.55 -7.65 -19.21
C ILE A 188 36.45 -8.37 -18.44
N TRP A 189 35.71 -7.64 -17.61
CA TRP A 189 34.56 -8.18 -16.90
C TRP A 189 33.41 -7.17 -16.83
N VAL A 190 32.21 -7.67 -16.65
CA VAL A 190 31.01 -6.86 -16.48
C VAL A 190 30.54 -6.98 -15.03
N ASN A 191 30.47 -5.85 -14.33
CA ASN A 191 29.79 -5.76 -13.05
C ASN A 191 28.30 -5.54 -13.29
N ALA A 192 27.46 -6.45 -12.81
CA ALA A 192 26.01 -6.35 -12.88
C ALA A 192 25.44 -6.02 -11.51
N GLN A 193 24.67 -4.95 -11.43
CA GLN A 193 23.98 -4.51 -10.23
C GLN A 193 22.50 -4.33 -10.53
N LEU A 194 21.64 -4.59 -9.53
CA LEU A 194 20.23 -4.25 -9.66
C LEU A 194 20.06 -2.74 -9.53
N ALA A 195 19.26 -2.15 -10.41
CA ALA A 195 18.83 -0.77 -10.28
C ALA A 195 18.07 -0.59 -8.96
N ASP A 196 18.18 0.60 -8.35
CA ASP A 196 17.45 0.90 -7.11
C ASP A 196 15.93 0.74 -7.35
N VAL A 197 15.31 -0.11 -6.54
CA VAL A 197 13.86 -0.36 -6.63
C VAL A 197 13.05 0.92 -6.50
N ARG A 198 13.53 1.94 -5.78
CA ARG A 198 12.88 3.25 -5.70
C ARG A 198 12.88 4.00 -7.02
N THR A 199 13.92 3.83 -7.82
CA THR A 199 13.97 4.40 -9.17
C THR A 199 12.96 3.71 -10.08
N LEU A 200 12.85 2.39 -9.97
CA LEU A 200 11.93 1.60 -10.78
C LEU A 200 10.48 1.72 -10.35
N TYR A 201 10.24 1.86 -9.05
CA TYR A 201 8.92 1.90 -8.42
C TYR A 201 8.81 3.10 -7.46
N PRO A 202 8.78 4.36 -7.95
CA PRO A 202 8.81 5.55 -7.10
C PRO A 202 7.62 5.64 -6.14
N ASP A 203 6.49 5.04 -6.50
CA ASP A 203 5.26 5.04 -5.71
C ASP A 203 5.15 3.85 -4.73
N ILE A 204 6.14 2.97 -4.73
CA ILE A 204 6.13 1.83 -3.80
C ILE A 204 6.57 2.27 -2.40
N VAL A 205 5.82 1.85 -1.41
CA VAL A 205 6.17 2.07 0.00
C VAL A 205 7.00 0.89 0.47
N ILE A 206 8.30 0.94 0.23
CA ILE A 206 9.23 -0.13 0.59
C ILE A 206 10.42 0.37 1.41
N PRO A 207 11.05 -0.55 2.17
CA PRO A 207 12.21 -0.22 3.00
C PRO A 207 13.45 0.12 2.18
N ASN A 208 14.31 0.93 2.78
CA ASN A 208 15.64 1.22 2.25
C ASN A 208 16.49 -0.04 1.98
N ASN A 209 16.15 -1.16 2.60
CA ASN A 209 16.89 -2.43 2.51
C ASN A 209 16.32 -3.43 1.50
N VAL A 210 15.33 -3.06 0.68
CA VAL A 210 14.73 -3.98 -0.30
C VAL A 210 15.75 -4.47 -1.33
N ASN A 211 16.63 -3.61 -1.79
CA ASN A 211 17.68 -4.03 -2.73
C ASN A 211 18.54 -5.18 -2.13
N LYS A 212 18.86 -5.11 -0.84
CA LYS A 212 19.59 -6.18 -0.16
C LYS A 212 18.77 -7.47 -0.05
N ALA A 213 17.47 -7.37 0.19
CA ALA A 213 16.57 -8.52 0.22
C ALA A 213 16.40 -9.16 -1.17
N LEU A 214 16.33 -8.33 -2.23
CA LEU A 214 16.20 -8.81 -3.61
C LEU A 214 17.49 -9.46 -4.13
N ASN A 215 18.64 -9.06 -3.61
CA ASN A 215 19.95 -9.63 -3.93
C ASN A 215 20.20 -10.98 -3.23
N GLY A 216 19.28 -11.40 -2.34
CA GLY A 216 19.36 -12.67 -1.63
C GLY A 216 18.43 -13.73 -2.22
N PRO A 217 18.51 -14.95 -1.67
CA PRO A 217 17.71 -16.09 -2.14
C PRO A 217 16.20 -15.97 -1.85
N CYS A 218 15.73 -14.84 -1.33
CA CYS A 218 14.32 -14.62 -0.93
C CYS A 218 13.78 -15.69 0.04
N SER A 219 14.64 -16.24 0.89
CA SER A 219 14.34 -17.32 1.82
C SER A 219 14.11 -16.85 3.26
N GLY A 220 14.12 -15.56 3.50
CA GLY A 220 13.90 -14.95 4.81
C GLY A 220 12.45 -15.06 5.31
N GLY A 221 12.04 -14.13 6.18
CA GLY A 221 10.69 -14.10 6.73
C GLY A 221 9.59 -13.82 5.69
N ALA A 222 8.33 -13.90 6.14
CA ALA A 222 7.18 -13.75 5.26
C ALA A 222 7.13 -12.38 4.55
N ASP A 223 7.61 -11.32 5.19
CA ASP A 223 7.73 -9.97 4.61
C ASP A 223 8.72 -9.95 3.44
N GLU A 224 9.89 -10.51 3.61
CA GLU A 224 10.92 -10.62 2.56
C GLU A 224 10.42 -11.48 1.40
N GLN A 225 9.89 -12.67 1.69
CA GLN A 225 9.34 -13.58 0.68
C GLN A 225 8.23 -12.92 -0.15
N LEU A 226 7.31 -12.17 0.48
CA LEU A 226 6.25 -11.45 -0.22
C LEU A 226 6.83 -10.40 -1.16
N ILE A 227 7.73 -9.55 -0.66
CA ILE A 227 8.37 -8.48 -1.44
C ILE A 227 9.10 -9.07 -2.64
N CYS A 228 9.93 -10.09 -2.40
CA CYS A 228 10.67 -10.77 -3.46
C CYS A 228 9.75 -11.37 -4.52
N LYS A 229 8.73 -12.13 -4.12
CA LYS A 229 7.81 -12.77 -5.06
C LYS A 229 7.02 -11.76 -5.87
N ILE A 230 6.56 -10.66 -5.25
CA ILE A 230 5.85 -9.61 -5.98
C ILE A 230 6.78 -8.93 -6.99
N LEU A 231 7.97 -8.52 -6.57
CA LEU A 231 8.87 -7.76 -7.44
C LEU A 231 9.51 -8.62 -8.52
N LYS A 232 9.87 -9.89 -8.23
CA LYS A 232 10.45 -10.83 -9.19
C LYS A 232 9.39 -11.54 -10.07
N ASP A 233 8.09 -11.34 -9.86
CA ASP A 233 7.05 -11.92 -10.71
C ASP A 233 7.13 -11.37 -12.14
N LYS A 234 7.08 -12.27 -13.15
CA LYS A 234 7.22 -11.94 -14.56
C LYS A 234 5.90 -11.59 -15.25
N THR A 235 4.78 -11.95 -14.62
CA THR A 235 3.45 -11.89 -15.26
C THR A 235 2.68 -10.63 -14.91
N ALA A 236 2.92 -10.04 -13.74
CA ALA A 236 2.22 -8.87 -13.25
C ALA A 236 2.92 -7.57 -13.67
N GLY A 237 2.16 -6.64 -14.24
CA GLY A 237 2.67 -5.30 -14.59
C GLY A 237 3.06 -4.47 -13.36
N ARG A 238 3.89 -3.42 -13.56
CA ARG A 238 4.44 -2.53 -12.53
C ARG A 238 3.36 -1.96 -11.61
N ASP A 239 2.26 -1.45 -12.17
CA ASP A 239 1.16 -0.85 -11.39
C ASP A 239 0.45 -1.87 -10.49
N VAL A 240 0.27 -3.10 -10.97
CA VAL A 240 -0.34 -4.19 -10.19
C VAL A 240 0.54 -4.56 -9.01
N LYS A 241 1.85 -4.67 -9.21
CA LYS A 241 2.84 -4.95 -8.17
C LYS A 241 2.87 -3.85 -7.12
N THR A 242 2.91 -2.58 -7.56
CA THR A 242 2.89 -1.39 -6.69
C THR A 242 1.63 -1.36 -5.83
N LYS A 243 0.45 -1.49 -6.45
CA LYS A 243 -0.83 -1.49 -5.73
C LYS A 243 -0.95 -2.66 -4.76
N LEU A 244 -0.52 -3.85 -5.16
CA LEU A 244 -0.56 -5.03 -4.28
C LEU A 244 0.33 -4.84 -3.06
N LEU A 245 1.60 -4.47 -3.24
CA LEU A 245 2.54 -4.33 -2.15
C LEU A 245 2.12 -3.19 -1.21
N ASN A 246 1.77 -2.02 -1.74
CA ASN A 246 1.27 -0.91 -0.95
C ASN A 246 0.00 -1.28 -0.17
N SER A 247 -0.93 -2.02 -0.78
CA SER A 247 -2.15 -2.45 -0.10
C SER A 247 -1.88 -3.37 1.08
N VAL A 248 -0.95 -4.31 0.93
CA VAL A 248 -0.58 -5.24 2.02
C VAL A 248 0.10 -4.49 3.14
N VAL A 249 1.06 -3.62 2.80
CA VAL A 249 1.79 -2.81 3.77
C VAL A 249 0.86 -1.77 4.43
N MET A 250 -0.21 -1.32 3.79
CA MET A 250 -1.13 -0.30 4.31
C MET A 250 -2.49 -0.87 4.73
N ILE A 251 -2.56 -2.13 5.14
CA ILE A 251 -3.81 -2.82 5.52
C ILE A 251 -4.62 -2.04 6.58
N GLY A 252 -3.97 -1.32 7.48
CA GLY A 252 -4.63 -0.49 8.50
C GLY A 252 -5.49 0.61 7.88
N GLN A 253 -4.98 1.30 6.87
CA GLN A 253 -5.71 2.32 6.13
C GLN A 253 -6.76 1.69 5.21
N ALA A 254 -6.38 0.68 4.44
CA ALA A 254 -7.28 -0.05 3.56
C ALA A 254 -8.52 -0.58 4.30
N SER A 255 -8.38 -0.92 5.58
CA SER A 255 -9.47 -1.36 6.46
C SER A 255 -10.40 -0.25 6.95
N GLY A 256 -9.99 1.03 6.86
CA GLY A 256 -10.71 2.17 7.41
C GLY A 256 -10.78 2.20 8.95
N ALA A 257 -9.95 1.43 9.65
CA ALA A 257 -10.08 1.19 11.09
C ALA A 257 -10.12 2.46 11.94
N LEU A 258 -9.24 3.45 11.66
CA LEU A 258 -9.18 4.71 12.40
C LEU A 258 -10.38 5.61 12.09
N SER A 259 -10.73 5.78 10.81
CA SER A 259 -11.88 6.58 10.37
C SER A 259 -13.19 6.06 10.96
N ILE A 260 -13.41 4.73 10.88
CA ILE A 260 -14.59 4.06 11.45
C ILE A 260 -14.68 4.30 12.96
N THR A 261 -13.55 4.19 13.68
CA THR A 261 -13.51 4.44 15.13
C THR A 261 -14.02 5.84 15.45
N ASN A 262 -13.53 6.84 14.73
CA ASN A 262 -13.90 8.24 14.96
C ASN A 262 -15.37 8.51 14.57
N ASP A 263 -15.83 8.00 13.43
CA ASP A 263 -17.22 8.18 12.96
C ASP A 263 -18.24 7.53 13.91
N LEU A 264 -17.93 6.36 14.47
CA LEU A 264 -18.78 5.70 15.45
C LEU A 264 -18.78 6.44 16.81
N ALA A 265 -17.64 6.98 17.23
CA ALA A 265 -17.55 7.81 18.43
C ALA A 265 -18.37 9.10 18.27
N ASP A 266 -18.28 9.76 17.13
CA ASP A 266 -19.12 10.93 16.81
C ASP A 266 -20.61 10.60 16.84
N SER A 267 -21.00 9.46 16.22
CA SER A 267 -22.41 9.03 16.19
C SER A 267 -23.00 8.79 17.58
N THR A 268 -22.23 8.20 18.51
CA THR A 268 -22.71 7.98 19.88
C THR A 268 -22.71 9.26 20.71
N THR A 269 -21.73 10.15 20.52
CA THR A 269 -21.71 11.48 21.14
C THR A 269 -22.92 12.31 20.70
N ASP A 270 -23.25 12.27 19.39
CA ASP A 270 -24.47 12.92 18.88
C ASP A 270 -25.74 12.39 19.54
N SER A 271 -25.84 11.08 19.83
CA SER A 271 -26.99 10.52 20.52
C SER A 271 -27.10 11.03 21.96
N VAL A 272 -25.98 11.14 22.68
CA VAL A 272 -25.94 11.73 24.04
C VAL A 272 -26.33 13.21 24.03
N GLU A 273 -25.73 14.00 23.14
CA GLU A 273 -26.02 15.43 23.01
C GLU A 273 -27.48 15.68 22.63
N LYS A 274 -28.05 14.83 21.76
CA LYS A 274 -29.46 14.93 21.40
C LYS A 274 -30.38 14.59 22.56
N HIS A 275 -30.07 13.50 23.29
CA HIS A 275 -30.85 13.11 24.49
C HIS A 275 -30.97 14.23 25.49
N LEU A 276 -29.99 15.11 25.60
CA LEU A 276 -29.97 16.26 26.53
C LEU A 276 -30.46 17.56 25.89
N SER A 277 -30.77 17.58 24.62
CA SER A 277 -31.24 18.76 23.89
C SER A 277 -32.67 19.11 24.23
N PHE A 278 -33.01 20.39 24.16
CA PHE A 278 -34.39 20.86 24.24
C PHE A 278 -35.36 20.11 23.34
N ARG A 279 -34.90 19.73 22.17
CA ARG A 279 -35.69 18.99 21.17
C ARG A 279 -36.19 17.65 21.66
N ASP A 280 -35.56 17.06 22.65
CA ASP A 280 -35.96 15.75 23.15
C ASP A 280 -36.95 15.83 24.32
N TYR A 281 -37.04 16.98 24.96
CA TYR A 281 -37.86 17.17 26.18
C TYR A 281 -39.13 17.99 25.94
N GLY A 282 -39.25 18.60 24.75
CA GLY A 282 -40.34 19.51 24.40
C GLY A 282 -40.26 20.84 25.17
N TYR A 283 -40.80 21.87 24.58
CA TYR A 283 -40.66 23.24 25.03
C TYR A 283 -41.83 23.74 25.88
N ALA A 284 -42.72 22.88 26.33
CA ALA A 284 -43.83 23.35 27.14
C ALA A 284 -43.35 23.88 28.47
N ASN A 285 -43.22 25.20 28.57
CA ASN A 285 -43.18 26.00 29.77
C ASN A 285 -42.25 25.57 30.91
N GLY A 286 -40.96 25.55 30.69
CA GLY A 286 -39.98 25.35 31.77
C GLY A 286 -39.83 23.91 32.26
N MET A 287 -39.98 22.96 31.39
CA MET A 287 -40.15 21.54 31.68
C MET A 287 -38.98 20.80 32.32
N LEU A 288 -37.76 21.31 32.31
CA LEU A 288 -36.72 20.70 33.13
C LEU A 288 -37.02 20.82 34.62
N LYS A 289 -37.84 21.79 35.01
CA LYS A 289 -38.21 22.04 36.42
C LYS A 289 -39.25 21.05 36.97
N ASP A 290 -39.99 20.37 36.14
CA ASP A 290 -41.10 19.49 36.57
C ASP A 290 -40.73 18.01 36.68
N TYR A 291 -39.52 17.62 36.35
CA TYR A 291 -39.08 16.23 36.36
C TYR A 291 -37.85 16.01 37.25
N SER A 292 -38.08 16.05 38.56
CA SER A 292 -37.10 15.52 39.50
C SER A 292 -37.20 13.99 39.53
N GLY A 293 -36.13 13.30 39.13
CA GLY A 293 -36.14 11.84 39.17
C GLY A 293 -35.13 11.17 38.25
N LEU A 294 -35.23 9.86 38.19
CA LEU A 294 -34.40 9.00 37.35
C LEU A 294 -35.04 8.84 35.97
N HIS A 295 -34.25 9.06 34.93
CA HIS A 295 -34.64 8.82 33.53
C HIS A 295 -33.82 7.68 32.97
N LEU A 296 -34.46 6.75 32.28
CA LEU A 296 -33.84 5.69 31.55
C LEU A 296 -34.08 5.93 30.06
N TRP A 297 -33.06 5.73 29.25
CA TRP A 297 -33.17 5.87 27.82
C TRP A 297 -32.35 4.84 27.06
N ALA A 298 -32.77 4.56 25.85
CA ALA A 298 -32.13 3.62 24.94
C ALA A 298 -32.27 4.07 23.50
N ASP A 299 -31.20 3.97 22.72
CA ASP A 299 -31.20 4.17 21.28
C ASP A 299 -30.69 2.89 20.59
N LEU A 300 -31.36 2.49 19.51
CA LEU A 300 -30.84 1.53 18.55
C LEU A 300 -30.28 2.26 17.35
N LEU A 301 -29.04 1.95 16.99
CA LEU A 301 -28.26 2.66 15.98
C LEU A 301 -28.01 1.75 14.77
N GLY A 302 -28.26 2.28 13.58
CA GLY A 302 -27.85 1.69 12.32
C GLY A 302 -27.11 2.73 11.48
N THR A 303 -25.90 2.42 11.01
CA THR A 303 -25.11 3.36 10.20
C THR A 303 -24.55 2.72 8.95
N ARG A 304 -24.49 3.52 7.89
CA ARG A 304 -23.75 3.25 6.67
C ARG A 304 -22.76 4.38 6.47
N LEU A 305 -21.50 4.06 6.61
CA LEU A 305 -20.39 5.00 6.42
C LEU A 305 -19.76 4.77 5.04
N LYS A 306 -19.39 5.83 4.34
CA LYS A 306 -18.69 5.76 3.07
C LYS A 306 -17.76 6.95 2.93
N THR A 307 -16.51 6.67 2.68
CA THR A 307 -15.48 7.66 2.35
C THR A 307 -14.69 7.13 1.15
N LYS A 308 -14.34 7.98 0.17
CA LYS A 308 -13.74 7.53 -1.07
C LYS A 308 -12.34 8.07 -1.31
N ASP A 309 -12.13 9.35 -1.07
CA ASP A 309 -10.97 10.09 -1.56
C ASP A 309 -10.05 10.44 -0.40
N LEU A 310 -9.48 9.40 0.24
CA LEU A 310 -8.50 9.53 1.31
C LEU A 310 -7.09 9.36 0.74
N ASP A 311 -6.26 10.39 0.86
CA ASP A 311 -4.86 10.32 0.44
C ASP A 311 -4.11 9.25 1.25
N GLY A 312 -3.42 8.36 0.56
CA GLY A 312 -2.53 7.36 1.12
C GLY A 312 -1.08 7.56 0.73
N ALA A 313 -0.17 6.91 1.45
CA ALA A 313 1.23 6.86 1.05
C ALA A 313 1.39 6.13 -0.29
N GLY A 314 2.46 6.45 -1.05
CA GLY A 314 2.71 5.87 -2.36
C GLY A 314 1.65 6.23 -3.41
N ASN A 315 1.12 7.46 -3.35
CA ASN A 315 0.09 8.01 -4.26
C ASN A 315 -1.18 7.15 -4.36
N MET A 316 -1.47 6.34 -3.33
CA MET A 316 -2.68 5.55 -3.26
C MET A 316 -3.88 6.43 -2.89
N ASN A 317 -4.96 6.30 -3.61
CA ASN A 317 -6.24 6.89 -3.26
C ASN A 317 -7.14 5.80 -2.65
N GLY A 318 -7.54 6.00 -1.40
CA GLY A 318 -8.23 4.99 -0.63
C GLY A 318 -9.58 5.44 -0.11
N GLY A 319 -10.28 4.50 0.50
CA GLY A 319 -11.54 4.72 1.15
C GLY A 319 -12.14 3.42 1.66
N PHE A 320 -13.34 3.50 2.17
CA PHE A 320 -14.08 2.34 2.66
C PHE A 320 -15.59 2.56 2.57
N ARG A 321 -16.32 1.45 2.62
CA ARG A 321 -17.76 1.41 2.86
C ARG A 321 -18.01 0.50 4.05
N ALA A 322 -18.65 1.02 5.10
CA ALA A 322 -18.95 0.26 6.30
C ALA A 322 -20.45 0.26 6.61
N TYR A 323 -20.88 -0.79 7.26
CA TYR A 323 -22.21 -0.93 7.83
C TYR A 323 -22.07 -1.35 9.28
N SER A 324 -22.77 -0.68 10.18
CA SER A 324 -22.81 -1.07 11.59
C SER A 324 -24.22 -1.01 12.16
N GLY A 325 -24.41 -1.79 13.21
CA GLY A 325 -25.57 -1.73 14.07
C GLY A 325 -25.16 -1.84 15.52
N GLY A 326 -25.97 -1.27 16.39
CA GLY A 326 -25.67 -1.28 17.81
C GLY A 326 -26.73 -0.59 18.65
N PHE A 327 -26.37 -0.32 19.89
CA PHE A 327 -27.24 0.33 20.84
C PHE A 327 -26.46 1.26 21.77
N ILE A 328 -27.19 2.18 22.40
CA ILE A 328 -26.73 2.95 23.54
C ILE A 328 -27.82 2.88 24.62
N LEU A 329 -27.41 2.65 25.86
CA LEU A 329 -28.29 2.62 27.04
C LEU A 329 -27.77 3.62 28.04
N GLY A 330 -28.66 4.48 28.56
CA GLY A 330 -28.26 5.49 29.51
C GLY A 330 -29.28 5.70 30.64
N ALA A 331 -28.75 6.25 31.70
CA ALA A 331 -29.52 6.70 32.84
C ALA A 331 -29.01 8.06 33.28
N ASP A 332 -29.92 8.98 33.56
CA ASP A 332 -29.60 10.29 34.12
C ASP A 332 -30.58 10.67 35.23
N HIS A 333 -30.13 11.60 36.06
CA HIS A 333 -30.88 12.09 37.18
C HIS A 333 -30.89 13.62 37.19
N GLN A 334 -32.04 14.17 37.43
CA GLN A 334 -32.23 15.59 37.70
C GLN A 334 -32.28 15.79 39.22
N PHE A 335 -31.40 16.65 39.72
CA PHE A 335 -31.22 16.83 41.18
C PHE A 335 -32.26 17.80 41.75
N ALA A 336 -32.97 17.40 42.79
CA ALA A 336 -33.97 18.28 43.44
C ALA A 336 -33.37 19.60 43.97
N ALA A 337 -32.09 19.59 44.40
CA ALA A 337 -31.37 20.78 44.83
C ALA A 337 -30.87 21.68 43.68
N MET A 338 -30.80 21.17 42.46
CA MET A 338 -30.37 21.86 41.22
C MET A 338 -31.29 21.42 40.08
N PRO A 339 -32.54 21.91 40.03
CA PRO A 339 -33.52 21.44 39.07
C PRO A 339 -33.19 21.82 37.62
N ASP A 340 -32.26 22.72 37.43
CA ASP A 340 -31.70 23.15 36.15
C ASP A 340 -30.53 22.27 35.66
N VAL A 341 -30.10 21.28 36.47
CA VAL A 341 -28.96 20.42 36.14
C VAL A 341 -29.39 18.97 36.06
N ARG A 342 -28.99 18.34 34.97
CA ARG A 342 -29.11 16.90 34.74
C ARG A 342 -27.75 16.31 34.49
N ALA A 343 -27.44 15.18 35.13
CA ALA A 343 -26.20 14.44 34.85
C ALA A 343 -26.48 12.94 34.74
N GLY A 344 -25.70 12.25 33.95
CA GLY A 344 -25.91 10.84 33.71
C GLY A 344 -24.72 10.10 33.14
N LEU A 345 -24.95 8.79 32.99
CA LEU A 345 -24.00 7.86 32.38
C LEU A 345 -24.71 7.05 31.30
N ALA A 346 -23.96 6.69 30.24
CA ALA A 346 -24.44 5.76 29.23
C ALA A 346 -23.33 4.79 28.80
N PHE A 347 -23.75 3.68 28.29
CA PHE A 347 -22.90 2.68 27.64
C PHE A 347 -23.39 2.44 26.22
N SER A 348 -22.46 2.38 25.27
CA SER A 348 -22.77 2.06 23.89
C SER A 348 -21.95 0.87 23.40
N PHE A 349 -22.55 0.12 22.48
CA PHE A 349 -21.89 -0.97 21.75
C PHE A 349 -22.35 -0.98 20.30
N GLN A 350 -21.40 -1.04 19.39
CA GLN A 350 -21.65 -1.14 17.96
C GLN A 350 -20.77 -2.21 17.33
N LYS A 351 -21.28 -2.90 16.32
CA LYS A 351 -20.58 -3.93 15.57
C LYS A 351 -20.88 -3.79 14.09
N GLY A 352 -19.89 -4.09 13.25
CA GLY A 352 -20.08 -3.94 11.82
C GLY A 352 -19.02 -4.61 10.96
N LYS A 353 -19.12 -4.33 9.68
CA LYS A 353 -18.19 -4.75 8.64
C LYS A 353 -17.93 -3.60 7.68
N ALA A 354 -16.72 -3.57 7.12
CA ALA A 354 -16.32 -2.63 6.08
C ALA A 354 -15.57 -3.35 4.97
N ASP A 355 -15.69 -2.81 3.76
CA ASP A 355 -14.92 -3.20 2.59
C ASP A 355 -14.16 -1.97 2.07
N SER A 356 -12.91 -2.17 1.62
CA SER A 356 -12.09 -1.09 1.06
C SER A 356 -12.65 -0.58 -0.27
N LEU A 357 -12.30 0.67 -0.60
CA LEU A 357 -12.59 1.33 -1.87
C LEU A 357 -11.31 1.98 -2.40
N GLY A 358 -11.31 2.33 -3.70
CA GLY A 358 -10.17 3.00 -4.34
C GLY A 358 -9.12 2.02 -4.83
N ASP A 359 -7.84 2.38 -4.66
CA ASP A 359 -6.70 1.65 -5.24
C ASP A 359 -6.29 0.42 -4.44
N TYR A 360 -6.76 0.28 -3.19
CA TYR A 360 -6.41 -0.86 -2.36
C TYR A 360 -7.02 -2.15 -2.87
N ILE A 361 -6.28 -3.26 -2.77
CA ILE A 361 -6.85 -4.60 -2.96
C ILE A 361 -8.00 -4.83 -1.99
N ALA A 362 -8.90 -5.75 -2.35
CA ALA A 362 -10.10 -6.05 -1.57
C ALA A 362 -9.74 -6.37 -0.10
N THR A 363 -10.00 -5.40 0.78
CA THR A 363 -9.76 -5.52 2.21
C THR A 363 -11.10 -5.54 2.93
N ARG A 364 -11.35 -6.59 3.69
CA ARG A 364 -12.52 -6.71 4.56
C ARG A 364 -12.14 -6.46 6.00
N ASN A 365 -12.88 -5.59 6.68
CA ASN A 365 -12.72 -5.32 8.11
C ASN A 365 -13.99 -5.71 8.88
N LYS A 366 -13.87 -6.53 9.92
CA LYS A 366 -14.92 -6.76 10.91
C LYS A 366 -14.55 -6.03 12.18
N PHE A 367 -15.41 -5.16 12.66
CA PHE A 367 -15.12 -4.31 13.81
C PHE A 367 -16.18 -4.37 14.88
N SER A 368 -15.79 -4.01 16.10
CA SER A 368 -16.68 -3.75 17.23
C SER A 368 -16.13 -2.61 18.07
N GLN A 369 -17.02 -1.75 18.54
CA GLN A 369 -16.68 -0.61 19.39
C GLN A 369 -17.60 -0.58 20.60
N TRP A 370 -17.04 -0.35 21.78
CA TRP A 370 -17.78 -0.03 22.99
C TRP A 370 -17.31 1.31 23.53
N MET A 371 -18.21 2.06 24.17
CA MET A 371 -17.88 3.32 24.82
C MET A 371 -18.70 3.49 26.11
N ILE A 372 -18.12 4.23 27.04
CA ILE A 372 -18.78 4.76 28.26
C ILE A 372 -18.85 6.27 28.08
N HIS A 373 -19.99 6.83 28.42
CA HIS A 373 -20.30 8.25 28.31
C HIS A 373 -20.70 8.80 29.68
N GLY A 374 -20.01 9.85 30.14
CA GLY A 374 -20.43 10.68 31.24
C GLY A 374 -20.90 12.01 30.69
N TYR A 375 -22.05 12.50 31.11
CA TYR A 375 -22.62 13.71 30.56
C TYR A 375 -23.36 14.56 31.56
N VAL A 376 -23.46 15.86 31.28
CA VAL A 376 -24.19 16.84 32.06
C VAL A 376 -24.85 17.83 31.10
N ALA A 377 -26.05 18.28 31.47
CA ALA A 377 -26.70 19.42 30.85
C ALA A 377 -27.14 20.40 31.94
N LYS A 378 -27.07 21.69 31.61
CA LYS A 378 -27.56 22.78 32.46
C LYS A 378 -28.44 23.70 31.64
N ASP A 379 -29.65 23.88 32.13
CA ASP A 379 -30.61 24.83 31.58
C ASP A 379 -30.46 26.19 32.30
N PHE A 380 -30.36 27.27 31.52
CA PHE A 380 -30.27 28.63 32.03
C PHE A 380 -31.60 29.36 31.81
N ASP A 381 -31.92 30.33 32.67
CA ASP A 381 -33.18 31.08 32.65
C ASP A 381 -33.43 31.79 31.34
N ASN A 382 -32.83 31.80 30.32
CA ASN A 382 -33.05 32.48 29.05
C ASN A 382 -33.24 31.52 27.86
N ASP A 383 -33.81 30.33 28.09
CA ASP A 383 -33.91 29.29 27.03
C ASP A 383 -32.56 28.93 26.41
N LEU A 384 -31.50 29.00 27.19
CA LEU A 384 -30.16 28.58 26.81
C LEU A 384 -29.83 27.29 27.54
N ASN A 385 -29.42 26.26 26.80
CA ASN A 385 -29.01 24.99 27.34
C ASN A 385 -27.53 24.73 27.05
N TRP A 386 -26.79 24.34 28.06
CA TRP A 386 -25.40 23.90 27.92
C TRP A 386 -25.32 22.39 28.14
N ILE A 387 -24.69 21.70 27.20
CA ILE A 387 -24.50 20.25 27.23
C ILE A 387 -23.00 19.95 27.17
N SER A 388 -22.52 19.08 28.02
CA SER A 388 -21.16 18.58 27.97
C SER A 388 -21.08 17.09 28.20
N SER A 389 -20.12 16.43 27.53
CA SER A 389 -19.89 15.00 27.71
C SER A 389 -18.40 14.66 27.64
N ILE A 390 -18.04 13.61 28.37
CA ILE A 390 -16.74 12.93 28.30
C ILE A 390 -17.01 11.48 27.95
N ASN A 391 -16.38 11.01 26.88
CA ASN A 391 -16.65 9.70 26.31
C ASN A 391 -15.33 8.96 26.12
N VAL A 392 -15.25 7.71 26.55
CA VAL A 392 -14.05 6.86 26.41
C VAL A 392 -14.47 5.47 25.93
N GLY A 393 -13.72 4.92 24.99
CA GLY A 393 -14.02 3.60 24.49
C GLY A 393 -12.90 2.96 23.68
N GLN A 394 -13.18 1.78 23.17
CA GLN A 394 -12.24 1.02 22.34
C GLN A 394 -12.93 0.39 21.13
N ASN A 395 -12.27 0.49 20.00
CA ASN A 395 -12.59 -0.24 18.79
C ASN A 395 -11.58 -1.37 18.55
N VAL A 396 -12.08 -2.52 18.17
CA VAL A 396 -11.25 -3.65 17.70
C VAL A 396 -11.66 -3.98 16.27
N SER A 397 -10.74 -3.78 15.34
CA SER A 397 -10.87 -4.08 13.93
C SER A 397 -10.05 -5.32 13.56
N LYS A 398 -10.67 -6.25 12.83
CA LYS A 398 -10.04 -7.45 12.25
C LYS A 398 -10.08 -7.30 10.74
N ALA A 399 -8.97 -6.82 10.18
CA ALA A 399 -8.79 -6.63 8.75
C ALA A 399 -8.23 -7.90 8.11
N SER A 400 -8.68 -8.20 6.89
CA SER A 400 -8.23 -9.34 6.10
C SER A 400 -8.23 -8.98 4.62
N GLN A 401 -7.19 -9.39 3.90
CA GLN A 401 -7.01 -9.24 2.46
C GLN A 401 -6.79 -10.61 1.83
N SER A 402 -7.41 -10.87 0.68
CA SER A 402 -7.09 -12.02 -0.16
C SER A 402 -5.99 -11.61 -1.14
N LEU A 403 -4.94 -12.40 -1.22
CA LEU A 403 -3.80 -12.14 -2.07
C LEU A 403 -3.85 -13.01 -3.34
N PRO A 404 -3.31 -12.57 -4.47
CA PRO A 404 -3.21 -13.39 -5.67
C PRO A 404 -2.18 -14.51 -5.45
N LEU A 405 -2.44 -15.69 -6.03
CA LEU A 405 -1.61 -16.89 -5.83
C LEU A 405 -0.13 -16.68 -6.19
N TRP A 406 0.14 -15.87 -7.22
CA TRP A 406 1.51 -15.58 -7.65
C TRP A 406 2.32 -14.80 -6.59
N SER A 407 1.68 -14.15 -5.61
CA SER A 407 2.38 -13.52 -4.48
C SER A 407 2.99 -14.52 -3.50
N GLY A 408 2.65 -15.80 -3.62
CA GLY A 408 3.08 -16.88 -2.74
C GLY A 408 2.35 -16.94 -1.40
N PHE A 409 1.36 -16.08 -1.20
CA PHE A 409 0.52 -16.05 -0.02
C PHE A 409 -0.94 -15.90 -0.41
N ASP A 410 -1.85 -16.52 0.34
CA ASP A 410 -3.29 -16.46 0.07
C ASP A 410 -3.94 -15.30 0.81
N ARG A 411 -3.36 -14.89 1.94
CA ARG A 411 -4.03 -14.01 2.87
C ARG A 411 -3.08 -13.15 3.70
N SER A 412 -3.48 -11.88 3.89
CA SER A 412 -2.91 -10.96 4.87
C SER A 412 -3.95 -10.60 5.92
N ASP A 413 -3.61 -10.67 7.20
CA ASP A 413 -4.49 -10.37 8.34
C ASP A 413 -3.86 -9.35 9.28
N ALA A 414 -4.70 -8.47 9.86
CA ALA A 414 -4.31 -7.56 10.92
C ALA A 414 -5.39 -7.45 12.00
N ARG A 415 -4.97 -7.31 13.25
CA ARG A 415 -5.86 -6.97 14.37
C ARG A 415 -5.44 -5.62 14.93
N ILE A 416 -6.27 -4.61 14.72
CA ILE A 416 -6.00 -3.22 15.05
C ILE A 416 -6.89 -2.83 16.23
N LYS A 417 -6.31 -2.21 17.25
CA LYS A 417 -7.03 -1.72 18.41
C LYS A 417 -6.86 -0.20 18.52
N ASN A 418 -7.98 0.51 18.54
CA ASN A 418 -8.04 1.95 18.71
C ASN A 418 -8.73 2.27 20.03
N THR A 419 -8.08 3.04 20.89
CA THR A 419 -8.69 3.64 22.08
C THR A 419 -9.06 5.07 21.74
N VAL A 420 -10.31 5.47 21.97
CA VAL A 420 -10.81 6.81 21.68
C VAL A 420 -11.27 7.48 22.98
N ALA A 421 -10.86 8.72 23.15
CA ALA A 421 -11.36 9.64 24.16
C ALA A 421 -11.91 10.90 23.46
N ASN A 422 -13.09 11.32 23.86
CA ASN A 422 -13.80 12.45 23.27
C ASN A 422 -14.35 13.33 24.39
N VAL A 423 -14.13 14.63 24.28
CA VAL A 423 -14.75 15.66 25.14
C VAL A 423 -15.54 16.58 24.23
N ALA A 424 -16.82 16.72 24.51
CA ALA A 424 -17.71 17.56 23.72
C ALA A 424 -18.43 18.56 24.59
N THR A 425 -18.65 19.76 24.10
CA THR A 425 -19.47 20.78 24.71
C THR A 425 -20.29 21.50 23.64
N LYS A 426 -21.55 21.78 23.93
CA LYS A 426 -22.49 22.42 23.02
C LYS A 426 -23.36 23.41 23.79
N LEU A 427 -23.60 24.57 23.22
CA LEU A 427 -24.62 25.53 23.62
C LEU A 427 -25.74 25.52 22.58
N GLU A 428 -26.97 25.52 23.04
CA GLU A 428 -28.17 25.66 22.20
C GLU A 428 -29.14 26.65 22.78
N LYS A 429 -29.79 27.43 21.92
CA LYS A 429 -30.78 28.43 22.27
C LYS A 429 -32.12 28.05 21.72
N ASN A 430 -33.16 28.01 22.55
CA ASN A 430 -34.52 27.86 22.10
C ASN A 430 -35.09 29.20 21.69
N ILE A 431 -35.63 29.32 20.49
CA ILE A 431 -36.31 30.50 19.97
C ILE A 431 -37.70 30.07 19.49
N GLN A 432 -38.72 30.50 20.19
CA GLN A 432 -40.08 30.23 19.82
C GLN A 432 -40.51 31.13 18.67
N LEU A 433 -40.90 30.54 17.54
CA LEU A 433 -41.41 31.26 16.36
C LEU A 433 -42.96 31.39 16.40
N SER A 434 -43.63 30.36 16.90
CA SER A 434 -45.08 30.32 17.09
C SER A 434 -45.37 29.43 18.31
N GLU A 435 -46.66 29.31 18.66
CA GLU A 435 -47.05 28.46 19.80
C GLU A 435 -46.54 27.04 19.71
N ASN A 436 -46.38 26.51 18.50
CA ASN A 436 -46.02 25.12 18.27
C ASN A 436 -44.75 24.91 17.45
N VAL A 437 -43.98 25.98 17.14
CA VAL A 437 -42.80 25.88 16.31
C VAL A 437 -41.64 26.59 16.95
N HIS A 438 -40.52 25.87 17.09
CA HIS A 438 -39.28 26.35 17.70
C HIS A 438 -38.11 26.22 16.74
N ILE A 439 -37.18 27.16 16.80
CA ILE A 439 -35.86 27.08 16.15
C ILE A 439 -34.80 26.98 17.25
N VAL A 440 -33.81 26.09 17.02
CA VAL A 440 -32.75 25.81 17.99
C VAL A 440 -31.38 26.00 17.31
N PRO A 441 -30.89 27.24 17.19
CA PRO A 441 -29.49 27.44 16.85
C PRO A 441 -28.58 26.84 17.90
N HIS A 442 -27.48 26.23 17.44
CA HIS A 442 -26.52 25.61 18.34
C HIS A 442 -25.08 25.71 17.81
N ALA A 443 -24.13 25.78 18.72
CA ALA A 443 -22.71 25.80 18.46
C ALA A 443 -21.99 24.94 19.50
N GLY A 444 -20.89 24.29 19.07
CA GLY A 444 -20.14 23.43 19.97
C GLY A 444 -18.68 23.33 19.66
N LEU A 445 -18.00 22.64 20.54
CA LEU A 445 -16.62 22.20 20.39
C LEU A 445 -16.55 20.72 20.76
N ARG A 446 -15.85 19.93 19.97
CA ARG A 446 -15.63 18.52 20.23
C ARG A 446 -14.15 18.21 20.00
N TRP A 447 -13.45 17.82 21.05
CA TRP A 447 -12.09 17.35 20.95
C TRP A 447 -12.06 15.83 21.04
N MET A 448 -11.38 15.19 20.09
CA MET A 448 -11.25 13.73 20.01
C MET A 448 -9.77 13.36 19.93
N ARG A 449 -9.34 12.45 20.79
CA ARG A 449 -8.04 11.79 20.72
C ARG A 449 -8.23 10.32 20.48
N THR A 450 -7.59 9.80 19.42
CA THR A 450 -7.60 8.37 19.12
C THR A 450 -6.17 7.84 19.15
N HIS A 451 -5.95 6.82 19.97
CA HIS A 451 -4.69 6.09 20.08
C HIS A 451 -4.82 4.72 19.42
N THR A 452 -4.08 4.51 18.37
CA THR A 452 -3.92 3.20 17.71
C THR A 452 -2.75 2.46 18.35
N GLN A 453 -3.01 1.30 18.94
CA GLN A 453 -1.95 0.45 19.50
C GLN A 453 -1.10 -0.14 18.37
N GLY A 454 0.19 -0.33 18.64
CA GLY A 454 1.06 -1.06 17.72
C GLY A 454 0.51 -2.46 17.43
N TYR A 455 0.64 -2.91 16.19
CA TYR A 455 0.15 -4.21 15.76
C TYR A 455 1.08 -4.86 14.74
N THR A 456 0.89 -6.15 14.51
CA THR A 456 1.66 -6.92 13.52
C THR A 456 0.69 -7.58 12.55
N THR A 457 0.99 -7.48 11.24
CA THR A 457 0.28 -8.22 10.21
C THR A 457 0.80 -9.64 10.10
N LYS A 458 -0.04 -10.52 9.60
CA LYS A 458 0.29 -11.91 9.36
C LYS A 458 -0.02 -12.30 7.92
N LEU A 459 0.93 -12.94 7.25
CA LEU A 459 0.78 -13.56 5.94
C LEU A 459 0.66 -15.07 6.16
N ASN A 460 -0.47 -15.67 5.81
CA ASN A 460 -0.77 -17.08 6.07
C ASN A 460 -0.46 -17.51 7.53
N GLY A 461 -0.70 -16.60 8.50
CA GLY A 461 -0.43 -16.85 9.92
C GLY A 461 0.98 -16.48 10.40
N GLN A 462 1.95 -16.27 9.52
CA GLN A 462 3.31 -15.84 9.84
C GLN A 462 3.40 -14.32 10.00
N SER A 463 4.14 -13.85 11.00
CA SER A 463 4.35 -12.40 11.21
C SER A 463 5.16 -11.79 10.07
N ALA A 464 4.71 -10.64 9.55
CA ALA A 464 5.33 -9.98 8.40
C ALA A 464 5.68 -8.51 8.68
N PHE A 465 4.71 -7.64 8.91
CA PHE A 465 4.96 -6.21 9.10
C PHE A 465 4.52 -5.76 10.49
N ARG A 466 5.36 -4.97 11.16
CA ARG A 466 5.11 -4.37 12.47
C ARG A 466 4.83 -2.88 12.30
N TYR A 467 3.80 -2.42 12.99
CA TYR A 467 3.35 -1.02 12.99
C TYR A 467 3.54 -0.44 14.37
N GLY A 468 4.15 0.74 14.43
CA GLY A 468 4.27 1.52 15.66
C GLY A 468 2.91 2.01 16.17
N SER A 469 2.83 2.31 17.45
CA SER A 469 1.66 2.99 17.99
C SER A 469 1.61 4.45 17.53
N THR A 470 0.40 4.98 17.38
CA THR A 470 0.23 6.37 16.97
C THR A 470 -0.98 7.00 17.66
N SER A 471 -0.98 8.32 17.77
CA SER A 471 -2.09 9.08 18.33
C SER A 471 -2.46 10.23 17.40
N THR A 472 -3.75 10.42 17.21
CA THR A 472 -4.31 11.56 16.47
C THR A 472 -5.15 12.42 17.38
N ASN A 473 -5.13 13.74 17.16
CA ASN A 473 -5.97 14.71 17.83
C ASN A 473 -6.79 15.47 16.79
N LEU A 474 -8.09 15.52 16.98
CA LEU A 474 -9.02 16.19 16.10
C LEU A 474 -9.91 17.11 16.94
N LEU A 475 -9.97 18.39 16.60
CA LEU A 475 -10.92 19.36 17.12
C LEU A 475 -11.98 19.64 16.07
N GLN A 476 -13.24 19.49 16.44
CA GLN A 476 -14.38 19.79 15.57
C GLN A 476 -15.15 20.97 16.13
N VAL A 477 -15.62 21.82 15.23
CA VAL A 477 -16.47 22.97 15.53
C VAL A 477 -17.81 22.74 14.81
N PRO A 478 -18.81 22.11 15.46
CA PRO A 478 -20.16 22.01 14.93
C PRO A 478 -20.91 23.33 15.11
N LEU A 479 -21.56 23.80 14.05
CA LEU A 479 -22.46 24.94 14.03
C LEU A 479 -23.75 24.52 13.31
N GLY A 480 -24.90 24.74 13.90
CA GLY A 480 -26.12 24.26 13.29
C GLY A 480 -27.38 24.98 13.74
N VAL A 481 -28.46 24.57 13.13
CA VAL A 481 -29.81 25.02 13.46
C VAL A 481 -30.77 23.85 13.34
N GLY A 482 -31.53 23.64 14.41
CA GLY A 482 -32.64 22.72 14.48
C GLY A 482 -33.99 23.44 14.35
N VAL A 483 -34.97 22.74 13.84
CA VAL A 483 -36.38 23.15 13.85
C VAL A 483 -37.18 22.01 14.46
N GLU A 484 -38.12 22.35 15.33
CA GLU A 484 -39.05 21.41 15.92
C GLU A 484 -40.47 22.00 15.87
N ALA A 485 -41.43 21.14 15.62
CA ALA A 485 -42.85 21.49 15.79
C ALA A 485 -43.47 20.54 16.82
N GLU A 486 -44.49 21.00 17.53
CA GLU A 486 -45.24 20.18 18.47
C GLU A 486 -46.72 20.15 18.08
N ALA A 487 -47.32 18.95 18.08
CA ALA A 487 -48.73 18.74 17.88
C ALA A 487 -49.26 17.76 18.92
N SER A 488 -50.47 18.00 19.43
CA SER A 488 -51.13 17.11 20.39
C SER A 488 -52.36 16.48 19.76
N ILE A 489 -52.48 15.14 19.84
CA ILE A 489 -53.64 14.39 19.37
C ILE A 489 -54.11 13.53 20.55
N GLY A 490 -55.15 14.00 21.24
CA GLY A 490 -55.59 13.39 22.50
C GLY A 490 -54.48 13.45 23.56
N ASP A 491 -54.15 12.29 24.15
CA ASP A 491 -53.04 12.16 25.14
C ASP A 491 -51.65 12.04 24.50
N TRP A 492 -51.55 12.04 23.17
CA TRP A 492 -50.30 11.88 22.46
C TRP A 492 -49.72 13.23 22.07
N ARG A 493 -48.44 13.40 22.33
CA ARG A 493 -47.64 14.54 21.90
C ARG A 493 -46.71 14.07 20.78
N ILE A 494 -46.77 14.70 19.62
CA ILE A 494 -46.01 14.35 18.42
C ILE A 494 -45.08 15.51 18.10
N ARG A 495 -43.80 15.23 17.92
CA ARG A 495 -42.75 16.22 17.67
C ARG A 495 -41.95 15.86 16.43
N PRO A 496 -42.29 16.32 15.24
CA PRO A 496 -41.42 16.29 14.07
C PRO A 496 -40.27 17.28 14.27
N GLN A 497 -39.09 16.88 13.84
CA GLN A 497 -37.86 17.66 14.02
C GLN A 497 -36.93 17.51 12.83
N ALA A 498 -36.16 18.57 12.52
CA ALA A 498 -35.08 18.56 11.55
C ALA A 498 -33.89 19.37 12.08
N ASP A 499 -32.70 19.03 11.65
CA ASP A 499 -31.47 19.70 12.05
C ASP A 499 -30.47 19.72 10.90
N LEU A 500 -29.86 20.87 10.69
CA LEU A 500 -28.73 21.04 9.78
C LEU A 500 -27.52 21.51 10.58
N THR A 501 -26.46 20.71 10.60
CA THR A 501 -25.20 21.02 11.28
C THR A 501 -24.05 21.02 10.28
N LEU A 502 -23.25 22.08 10.29
CA LEU A 502 -21.96 22.19 9.60
C LEU A 502 -20.86 21.90 10.59
N VAL A 503 -19.90 21.05 10.21
CA VAL A 503 -18.77 20.68 11.07
C VAL A 503 -17.47 21.03 10.38
N TYR A 504 -16.63 21.84 11.02
CA TYR A 504 -15.28 22.12 10.58
C TYR A 504 -14.28 21.40 11.48
N SER A 505 -13.35 20.68 10.90
CA SER A 505 -12.34 19.88 11.61
C SER A 505 -10.96 20.50 11.52
N ILE A 506 -10.30 20.63 12.68
CA ILE A 506 -8.98 21.23 12.88
C ILE A 506 -8.07 20.19 13.54
N GLY A 507 -6.78 20.20 13.22
CA GLY A 507 -5.79 19.30 13.81
C GLY A 507 -5.33 18.20 12.84
N ASN A 508 -5.04 17.01 13.37
CA ASN A 508 -4.50 15.92 12.57
C ASN A 508 -5.61 15.31 11.69
N LEU A 509 -5.55 15.57 10.39
CA LEU A 509 -6.38 14.90 9.38
C LEU A 509 -5.65 13.71 8.76
N LYS A 510 -4.34 13.64 8.92
CA LYS A 510 -3.47 12.54 8.51
C LYS A 510 -2.86 11.87 9.74
N ASN A 511 -2.68 10.57 9.64
CA ASN A 511 -2.02 9.74 10.63
C ASN A 511 -0.69 9.26 10.07
N SER A 512 0.40 9.48 10.80
CA SER A 512 1.72 8.96 10.44
C SER A 512 2.08 7.80 11.37
N THR A 513 2.51 6.69 10.79
CA THR A 513 2.95 5.52 11.54
C THR A 513 4.25 4.99 10.97
N THR A 514 5.14 4.54 11.84
CA THR A 514 6.33 3.80 11.44
C THR A 514 5.93 2.35 11.14
N VAL A 515 6.48 1.81 10.07
CA VAL A 515 6.29 0.41 9.68
C VAL A 515 7.65 -0.24 9.52
N SER A 516 7.78 -1.47 9.95
CA SER A 516 8.97 -2.28 9.72
C SER A 516 8.58 -3.68 9.31
N GLY A 517 9.33 -4.27 8.39
CA GLY A 517 9.28 -5.70 8.14
C GLY A 517 9.94 -6.46 9.29
N VAL A 518 9.49 -7.67 9.55
CA VAL A 518 10.07 -8.52 10.60
C VAL A 518 11.52 -8.91 10.24
N THR A 519 11.78 -9.13 8.96
CA THR A 519 13.07 -9.54 8.42
C THR A 519 13.77 -8.39 7.68
N VAL A 520 13.04 -7.63 6.84
CA VAL A 520 13.66 -6.58 6.01
C VAL A 520 13.98 -5.29 6.77
N GLY A 521 13.51 -5.13 8.01
CA GLY A 521 13.83 -3.97 8.85
C GLY A 521 12.92 -2.75 8.64
N GLU A 522 13.44 -1.55 8.92
CA GLU A 522 12.65 -0.32 8.91
C GLU A 522 12.17 0.07 7.51
N LEU A 523 10.89 0.39 7.43
CA LEU A 523 10.22 1.03 6.31
C LEU A 523 10.13 2.54 6.57
N ASP A 524 9.90 3.33 5.53
CA ASP A 524 9.62 4.74 5.70
C ASP A 524 8.34 4.96 6.53
N SER A 525 8.27 6.07 7.25
CA SER A 525 7.04 6.46 7.94
C SER A 525 5.93 6.73 6.92
N MET A 526 4.75 6.17 7.15
CA MET A 526 3.62 6.27 6.25
C MET A 526 2.61 7.27 6.77
N SER A 527 2.32 8.29 5.98
CA SER A 527 1.31 9.29 6.29
C SER A 527 0.05 9.04 5.47
N ASN A 528 -1.09 8.86 6.17
CA ASN A 528 -2.35 8.48 5.57
C ASN A 528 -3.49 9.34 6.08
N GLN A 529 -4.31 9.87 5.18
CA GLN A 529 -5.50 10.64 5.56
C GLN A 529 -6.57 9.70 6.15
N PHE A 530 -7.22 10.13 7.23
CA PHE A 530 -8.32 9.39 7.86
C PHE A 530 -9.59 10.22 8.05
N ALA A 531 -9.52 11.54 7.93
CA ALA A 531 -10.65 12.45 8.12
C ALA A 531 -10.66 13.56 7.06
N GLY A 532 -11.84 14.09 6.79
CA GLY A 532 -12.04 15.29 5.98
C GLY A 532 -12.08 16.55 6.84
N ARG A 533 -11.83 17.71 6.23
CA ARG A 533 -11.81 19.01 6.92
C ARG A 533 -13.20 19.58 7.16
N PHE A 534 -14.16 19.28 6.29
CA PHE A 534 -15.50 19.84 6.34
C PHE A 534 -16.55 18.76 6.12
N SER A 535 -17.67 18.85 6.87
CA SER A 535 -18.88 18.06 6.62
C SER A 535 -20.14 18.83 6.96
N SER A 536 -21.24 18.48 6.28
CA SER A 536 -22.59 18.91 6.58
C SER A 536 -23.43 17.71 6.96
N LYS A 537 -24.23 17.84 8.00
CA LYS A 537 -25.07 16.80 8.55
C LYS A 537 -26.52 17.27 8.57
N LEU A 538 -27.37 16.55 7.90
CA LEU A 538 -28.82 16.75 7.92
C LEU A 538 -29.44 15.60 8.71
N GLN A 539 -30.28 15.92 9.68
CA GLN A 539 -31.06 14.96 10.46
C GLN A 539 -32.53 15.33 10.39
N ALA A 540 -33.40 14.35 10.29
CA ALA A 540 -34.85 14.53 10.35
C ALA A 540 -35.47 13.35 11.10
N GLY A 541 -36.50 13.62 11.89
CA GLY A 541 -37.13 12.59 12.70
C GLY A 541 -38.47 13.00 13.26
N ILE A 542 -39.09 12.05 13.94
CA ILE A 542 -40.31 12.23 14.66
C ILE A 542 -40.22 11.55 16.02
N GLN A 543 -40.69 12.22 17.06
CA GLN A 543 -40.83 11.68 18.40
C GLN A 543 -42.27 11.69 18.81
N VAL A 544 -42.67 10.66 19.52
CA VAL A 544 -44.05 10.51 20.04
C VAL A 544 -43.97 10.22 21.52
N GLU A 545 -44.72 10.94 22.34
CA GLU A 545 -44.73 10.83 23.79
C GLU A 545 -46.15 10.65 24.33
N ARG A 546 -46.27 9.79 25.36
CA ARG A 546 -47.51 9.62 26.15
C ARG A 546 -47.18 9.20 27.57
N LYS A 547 -47.64 9.95 28.58
CA LYS A 547 -47.55 9.59 30.02
C LYS A 547 -46.14 9.15 30.46
N GLY A 548 -45.11 9.93 30.13
CA GLY A 548 -43.72 9.65 30.52
C GLY A 548 -42.99 8.59 29.71
N VAL A 549 -43.65 7.96 28.75
CA VAL A 549 -43.02 7.08 27.75
C VAL A 549 -42.89 7.81 26.42
N SER A 550 -41.70 7.85 25.86
CA SER A 550 -41.53 8.38 24.50
C SER A 550 -40.75 7.40 23.63
N GLY A 551 -41.06 7.46 22.34
CA GLY A 551 -40.34 6.72 21.27
C GLY A 551 -40.13 7.62 20.08
N GLY A 552 -39.08 7.36 19.31
CA GLY A 552 -38.77 8.17 18.14
C GLY A 552 -38.03 7.41 17.05
N LEU A 553 -38.12 7.95 15.85
CA LEU A 553 -37.40 7.50 14.67
C LEU A 553 -36.68 8.70 14.05
N GLN A 554 -35.39 8.54 13.77
CA GLN A 554 -34.56 9.57 13.16
C GLN A 554 -33.76 9.01 12.00
N PHE A 555 -33.63 9.80 10.96
CA PHE A 555 -32.74 9.58 9.81
C PHE A 555 -31.68 10.68 9.79
N GLY A 556 -30.46 10.31 9.43
CA GLY A 556 -29.33 11.22 9.26
C GLY A 556 -28.64 11.00 7.94
N LEU A 557 -28.17 12.08 7.33
CA LEU A 557 -27.33 12.08 6.14
C LEU A 557 -26.14 13.03 6.39
N THR A 558 -24.93 12.55 6.18
CA THR A 558 -23.72 13.36 6.30
C THR A 558 -22.98 13.37 4.97
N LYS A 559 -22.66 14.56 4.45
CA LYS A 559 -21.81 14.77 3.27
C LYS A 559 -20.60 15.59 3.68
N GLY A 560 -19.41 15.21 3.22
CA GLY A 560 -18.20 15.93 3.60
C GLY A 560 -17.09 15.84 2.56
N SER A 561 -15.97 16.51 2.85
CA SER A 561 -14.72 16.38 2.10
C SER A 561 -14.18 14.96 2.19
N ALA A 562 -13.18 14.63 1.34
CA ALA A 562 -12.67 13.27 1.16
C ALA A 562 -13.75 12.26 0.70
N GLY A 563 -14.72 12.72 -0.10
CA GLY A 563 -15.78 11.88 -0.66
C GLY A 563 -16.69 11.22 0.40
N LYS A 564 -16.82 11.82 1.59
CA LYS A 564 -17.65 11.32 2.69
C LYS A 564 -19.14 11.41 2.35
N LEU A 565 -19.84 10.30 2.53
CA LEU A 565 -21.30 10.20 2.40
C LEU A 565 -21.83 9.12 3.34
N ASP A 566 -22.35 9.53 4.49
CA ASP A 566 -22.85 8.62 5.51
C ASP A 566 -24.36 8.73 5.63
N ALA A 567 -25.00 7.63 6.00
CA ALA A 567 -26.41 7.57 6.34
C ALA A 567 -26.58 6.86 7.68
N ALA A 568 -27.51 7.34 8.49
CA ALA A 568 -27.82 6.76 9.79
C ALA A 568 -29.32 6.63 9.97
N VAL A 569 -29.73 5.62 10.72
CA VAL A 569 -31.07 5.47 11.26
C VAL A 569 -30.98 5.21 12.75
N LYS A 570 -31.85 5.83 13.51
CA LYS A 570 -31.91 5.70 14.98
C LYS A 570 -33.36 5.49 15.41
N LEU A 571 -33.56 4.46 16.27
CA LEU A 571 -34.78 4.27 17.01
C LEU A 571 -34.51 4.64 18.47
N GLU A 572 -35.35 5.47 19.04
CA GLU A 572 -35.21 6.03 20.38
C GLU A 572 -36.32 5.51 21.27
N GLY A 573 -36.00 5.24 22.53
CA GLY A 573 -36.95 4.90 23.56
C GLY A 573 -36.56 5.55 24.90
N ARG A 574 -37.54 6.10 25.63
CA ARG A 574 -37.31 6.78 26.92
C ARG A 574 -38.42 6.48 27.89
N TYR A 575 -38.03 6.37 29.11
CA TYR A 575 -38.95 6.21 30.22
C TYR A 575 -38.57 7.13 31.39
N ARG A 576 -39.54 7.86 31.90
CA ARG A 576 -39.41 8.76 33.02
C ARG A 576 -40.20 8.20 34.21
N PHE A 577 -39.53 8.08 35.37
CA PHE A 577 -40.13 7.60 36.59
C PHE A 577 -40.73 8.75 37.37
#